data_6c88b1fa44f07ef429188369d93f4d63
#
_entry.id   6c88b1fa44f07ef429188369d93f4d63
#
_cell.length_a   1.000
_cell.length_b   1.000
_cell.length_c   1.000
_cell.angle_alpha   90.00
_cell.angle_beta   90.00
_cell.angle_gamma   90.00
#
_symmetry.space_group_name_H-M   'P 1'
#
loop_
_entity.id
_entity.type
_entity.pdbx_description
1 polymer ?
#
loop_
_entity_poly.entity_id
_entity_poly.type
_entity_poly.pdbx_seq_one_letter_code
_entity_poly.pdbx_strand_id
1 'polypeptide(L)'
;MGKINSRAKGAQGERELAGYLREQGWQKARRTQQYAGNPEGGSGDVVCENFPFHIEGKRCQALKPEEWMAQAKRDCPAGKIPAVFFRRNGRKEWLVVLTAADVCELARQLAPAREIKIDYMPPTDVKGFYVTSPHDLDQLTPTTTNPNK
;
A
#
# COMPACT_ATOMS: atom_id res chain seq x y z
N MET A 1 -37.76 15.89 -14.06
CA MET A 1 -36.66 15.17 -13.39
C MET A 1 -35.41 16.02 -13.46
N GLY A 2 -34.92 16.51 -12.33
CA GLY A 2 -33.72 17.35 -12.27
C GLY A 2 -32.50 16.54 -12.73
N LYS A 3 -31.69 17.11 -13.62
CA LYS A 3 -30.43 16.56 -14.12
C LYS A 3 -29.52 16.33 -12.89
N ILE A 4 -29.26 15.07 -12.52
CA ILE A 4 -28.36 14.77 -11.41
C ILE A 4 -26.97 15.29 -11.78
N ASN A 5 -26.50 16.30 -11.06
CA ASN A 5 -25.17 16.84 -11.26
C ASN A 5 -24.15 15.81 -10.72
N SER A 6 -23.66 14.94 -11.60
CA SER A 6 -22.72 13.86 -11.28
C SER A 6 -21.44 14.38 -10.64
N ARG A 7 -20.99 15.59 -11.06
CA ARG A 7 -19.79 16.24 -10.51
C ARG A 7 -20.00 16.69 -9.04
N ALA A 8 -21.16 17.27 -8.74
CA ALA A 8 -21.49 17.67 -7.37
C ALA A 8 -21.63 16.44 -6.45
N LYS A 9 -22.22 15.35 -6.97
CA LYS A 9 -22.34 14.08 -6.24
C LYS A 9 -20.98 13.43 -5.98
N GLY A 10 -20.05 13.44 -6.94
CA GLY A 10 -18.68 12.98 -6.77
C GLY A 10 -17.97 13.77 -5.67
N ALA A 11 -17.95 15.08 -5.78
CA ALA A 11 -17.34 15.97 -4.79
C ALA A 11 -17.93 15.80 -3.37
N GLN A 12 -19.22 15.48 -3.28
CA GLN A 12 -19.86 15.17 -2.00
C GLN A 12 -19.33 13.85 -1.44
N GLY A 13 -19.22 12.80 -2.27
CA GLY A 13 -18.67 11.51 -1.87
C GLY A 13 -17.23 11.62 -1.34
N GLU A 14 -16.38 12.39 -2.04
CA GLU A 14 -15.00 12.66 -1.64
C GLU A 14 -14.91 13.37 -0.28
N ARG A 15 -15.79 14.36 -0.01
CA ARG A 15 -15.86 15.05 1.30
C ARG A 15 -16.29 14.09 2.41
N GLU A 16 -17.27 13.24 2.13
CA GLU A 16 -17.76 12.23 3.09
C GLU A 16 -16.69 11.20 3.40
N LEU A 17 -15.89 10.77 2.41
CA LEU A 17 -14.76 9.88 2.61
C LEU A 17 -13.67 10.54 3.46
N ALA A 18 -13.32 11.79 3.16
CA ALA A 18 -12.37 12.55 3.97
C ALA A 18 -12.86 12.71 5.43
N GLY A 19 -14.16 12.93 5.62
CA GLY A 19 -14.79 12.96 6.94
C GLY A 19 -14.64 11.64 7.68
N TYR A 20 -14.98 10.55 7.03
CA TYR A 20 -14.83 9.20 7.57
C TYR A 20 -13.39 8.89 7.99
N LEU A 21 -12.39 9.20 7.15
CA LEU A 21 -10.99 9.00 7.50
C LEU A 21 -10.57 9.81 8.73
N ARG A 22 -11.06 11.05 8.89
CA ARG A 22 -10.80 11.83 10.11
C ARG A 22 -11.39 11.19 11.36
N GLU A 23 -12.59 10.64 11.28
CA GLU A 23 -13.21 9.87 12.37
C GLU A 23 -12.42 8.63 12.75
N GLN A 24 -11.70 8.02 11.78
CA GLN A 24 -10.79 6.89 12.01
C GLN A 24 -9.39 7.32 12.50
N GLY A 25 -9.19 8.59 12.84
CA GLY A 25 -7.92 9.09 13.39
C GLY A 25 -7.00 9.76 12.38
N TRP A 26 -7.32 9.77 11.09
CA TRP A 26 -6.53 10.42 10.04
C TRP A 26 -6.89 11.90 9.91
N GLN A 27 -6.57 12.69 10.93
CA GLN A 27 -7.05 14.07 11.09
C GLN A 27 -6.76 15.01 9.93
N LYS A 28 -5.68 14.77 9.18
CA LYS A 28 -5.27 15.58 8.03
C LYS A 28 -5.91 15.14 6.70
N ALA A 29 -6.84 14.17 6.73
CA ALA A 29 -7.54 13.73 5.53
C ALA A 29 -8.41 14.87 4.96
N ARG A 30 -8.21 15.18 3.68
CA ARG A 30 -8.93 16.23 2.96
C ARG A 30 -9.18 15.85 1.51
N ARG A 31 -10.23 16.39 0.96
CA ARG A 31 -10.52 16.31 -0.47
C ARG A 31 -9.43 17.03 -1.26
N THR A 32 -8.98 16.43 -2.35
CA THR A 32 -8.07 17.08 -3.29
C THR A 32 -8.82 18.11 -4.12
N GLN A 33 -8.31 19.34 -4.22
CA GLN A 33 -8.85 20.32 -5.13
C GLN A 33 -8.28 20.03 -6.53
N GLN A 34 -9.14 19.57 -7.43
CA GLN A 34 -8.77 19.35 -8.83
C GLN A 34 -8.69 20.69 -9.55
N TYR A 35 -7.61 21.45 -9.33
CA TYR A 35 -7.25 22.57 -10.18
C TYR A 35 -6.13 22.14 -11.12
N ALA A 36 -6.29 22.45 -12.40
CA ALA A 36 -5.19 22.41 -13.34
C ALA A 36 -4.07 23.32 -12.81
N GLY A 37 -2.95 22.72 -12.39
CA GLY A 37 -1.79 23.48 -11.89
C GLY A 37 -1.47 23.32 -10.41
N ASN A 38 -2.00 22.32 -9.70
CA ASN A 38 -1.57 22.05 -8.34
C ASN A 38 -0.19 21.34 -8.33
N PRO A 39 0.90 22.02 -7.94
CA PRO A 39 2.25 21.43 -7.93
C PRO A 39 2.48 20.41 -6.82
N GLU A 40 1.57 20.28 -5.87
CA GLU A 40 1.68 19.30 -4.76
C GLU A 40 1.12 17.92 -5.11
N GLY A 41 0.96 17.61 -6.40
CA GLY A 41 1.01 16.26 -6.96
C GLY A 41 0.20 15.14 -6.31
N GLY A 42 -0.92 15.42 -5.69
CA GLY A 42 -1.83 14.37 -5.24
C GLY A 42 -2.93 14.13 -6.27
N SER A 43 -2.80 13.14 -7.14
CA SER A 43 -3.82 12.78 -8.14
C SER A 43 -5.02 12.03 -7.56
N GLY A 44 -5.00 11.66 -6.28
CA GLY A 44 -6.11 10.99 -5.58
C GLY A 44 -7.26 11.93 -5.22
N ASP A 45 -8.47 11.39 -5.14
CA ASP A 45 -9.67 12.14 -4.76
C ASP A 45 -9.61 12.66 -3.32
N VAL A 46 -8.96 11.93 -2.44
CA VAL A 46 -8.69 12.30 -1.05
C VAL A 46 -7.21 12.10 -0.76
N VAL A 47 -6.61 13.08 -0.11
CA VAL A 47 -5.21 13.03 0.34
C VAL A 47 -5.15 13.06 1.86
N CYS A 48 -4.19 12.32 2.41
CA CYS A 48 -3.91 12.31 3.82
C CYS A 48 -2.40 12.13 4.04
N GLU A 49 -1.84 12.96 4.92
CA GLU A 49 -0.43 12.87 5.28
C GLU A 49 -0.12 11.55 5.97
N ASN A 50 0.99 10.92 5.62
CA ASN A 50 1.44 9.63 6.16
C ASN A 50 0.47 8.44 5.95
N PHE A 51 -0.56 8.61 5.14
CA PHE A 51 -1.45 7.50 4.78
C PHE A 51 -0.84 6.72 3.62
N PRO A 52 -0.68 5.39 3.72
CA PRO A 52 0.09 4.61 2.75
C PRO A 52 -0.62 4.44 1.41
N PHE A 53 -1.91 4.79 1.34
CA PHE A 53 -2.72 4.58 0.16
C PHE A 53 -2.86 5.82 -0.71
N HIS A 54 -2.88 5.61 -2.03
CA HIS A 54 -3.45 6.52 -3.00
C HIS A 54 -4.96 6.24 -3.11
N ILE A 55 -5.77 7.23 -2.78
CA ILE A 55 -7.21 7.05 -2.57
C ILE A 55 -8.00 7.50 -3.80
N GLU A 56 -8.68 6.58 -4.44
CA GLU A 56 -9.73 6.81 -5.41
C GLU A 56 -11.10 6.59 -4.76
N GLY A 57 -11.96 7.60 -4.74
CA GLY A 57 -13.26 7.55 -4.07
C GLY A 57 -14.41 7.28 -5.04
N LYS A 58 -15.21 6.27 -4.81
CA LYS A 58 -16.38 5.95 -5.65
C LYS A 58 -17.68 5.91 -4.84
N ARG A 59 -18.65 6.70 -5.25
CA ARG A 59 -20.01 6.68 -4.70
C ARG A 59 -21.04 6.43 -5.80
N CYS A 60 -21.45 5.19 -5.98
CA CYS A 60 -22.33 4.76 -7.08
C CYS A 60 -23.11 3.50 -6.71
N GLN A 61 -24.04 3.05 -7.56
CA GLN A 61 -24.80 1.83 -7.38
C GLN A 61 -24.13 0.61 -8.05
N ALA A 62 -23.59 0.82 -9.27
CA ALA A 62 -22.95 -0.25 -10.02
C ALA A 62 -21.50 -0.42 -9.55
N LEU A 63 -21.06 -1.68 -9.43
CA LEU A 63 -19.70 -2.04 -9.12
C LEU A 63 -18.90 -2.23 -10.41
N LYS A 64 -17.75 -1.56 -10.50
CA LYS A 64 -16.80 -1.66 -11.61
C LYS A 64 -15.37 -1.70 -11.06
N PRO A 65 -15.06 -2.69 -10.24
CA PRO A 65 -13.80 -2.70 -9.48
C PRO A 65 -12.56 -2.72 -10.37
N GLU A 66 -12.60 -3.42 -11.49
CA GLU A 66 -11.47 -3.51 -12.43
C GLU A 66 -11.17 -2.16 -13.09
N GLU A 67 -12.21 -1.46 -13.60
CA GLU A 67 -12.05 -0.13 -14.21
C GLU A 67 -11.50 0.88 -13.18
N TRP A 68 -12.05 0.86 -11.96
CA TRP A 68 -11.64 1.77 -10.89
C TRP A 68 -10.21 1.50 -10.43
N MET A 69 -9.85 0.23 -10.30
CA MET A 69 -8.49 -0.14 -9.90
C MET A 69 -7.48 0.18 -11.00
N ALA A 70 -7.84 0.01 -12.28
CA ALA A 70 -7.00 0.44 -13.39
C ALA A 70 -6.75 1.96 -13.36
N GLN A 71 -7.77 2.77 -13.02
CA GLN A 71 -7.62 4.20 -12.82
C GLN A 71 -6.71 4.50 -11.63
N ALA A 72 -6.99 3.92 -10.45
CA ALA A 72 -6.21 4.15 -9.25
C ALA A 72 -4.72 3.80 -9.44
N LYS A 73 -4.42 2.70 -10.14
CA LYS A 73 -3.03 2.31 -10.46
C LYS A 73 -2.33 3.31 -11.37
N ARG A 74 -3.01 3.77 -12.44
CA ARG A 74 -2.44 4.73 -13.39
C ARG A 74 -2.07 6.05 -12.71
N ASP A 75 -2.91 6.49 -11.77
CA ASP A 75 -2.81 7.79 -11.12
C ASP A 75 -2.00 7.73 -9.80
N CYS A 76 -1.62 6.51 -9.36
CA CYS A 76 -0.91 6.29 -8.10
C CYS A 76 0.56 6.71 -8.20
N PRO A 77 1.03 7.62 -7.34
CA PRO A 77 2.43 7.98 -7.28
C PRO A 77 3.28 6.85 -6.70
N ALA A 78 4.58 6.86 -7.02
CA ALA A 78 5.54 5.92 -6.45
C ALA A 78 5.53 5.95 -4.90
N GLY A 79 5.65 4.80 -4.28
CA GLY A 79 5.70 4.65 -2.83
C GLY A 79 4.33 4.63 -2.14
N LYS A 80 3.23 4.70 -2.89
CA LYS A 80 1.88 4.51 -2.36
C LYS A 80 1.21 3.26 -2.94
N ILE A 81 0.24 2.74 -2.22
CA ILE A 81 -0.56 1.59 -2.63
C ILE A 81 -1.88 2.10 -3.22
N PRO A 82 -2.24 1.76 -4.48
CA PRO A 82 -3.50 2.17 -5.05
C PRO A 82 -4.68 1.49 -4.34
N ALA A 83 -5.65 2.28 -3.90
CA ALA A 83 -6.82 1.79 -3.18
C ALA A 83 -8.10 2.49 -3.65
N VAL A 84 -9.14 1.73 -3.92
CA VAL A 84 -10.46 2.27 -4.26
C VAL A 84 -11.38 2.17 -3.05
N PHE A 85 -11.75 3.32 -2.50
CA PHE A 85 -12.74 3.41 -1.45
C PHE A 85 -14.12 3.57 -2.07
N PHE A 86 -14.96 2.59 -1.87
CA PHE A 86 -16.26 2.51 -2.51
C PHE A 86 -17.40 2.51 -1.50
N ARG A 87 -18.47 3.22 -1.83
CA ARG A 87 -19.72 3.18 -1.07
C ARG A 87 -20.95 3.26 -1.99
N ARG A 88 -21.91 2.39 -1.77
CA ARG A 88 -23.21 2.49 -2.46
C ARG A 88 -24.03 3.67 -1.94
N ASN A 89 -24.86 4.23 -2.82
CA ASN A 89 -25.81 5.28 -2.42
C ASN A 89 -26.72 4.78 -1.28
N GLY A 90 -26.94 5.63 -0.28
CA GLY A 90 -27.78 5.29 0.88
C GLY A 90 -27.14 4.34 1.91
N ARG A 91 -25.93 3.82 1.66
CA ARG A 91 -25.18 3.05 2.66
C ARG A 91 -24.19 3.96 3.40
N LYS A 92 -23.89 3.60 4.64
CA LYS A 92 -22.89 4.32 5.48
C LYS A 92 -21.51 3.69 5.40
N GLU A 93 -21.46 2.39 5.21
CA GLU A 93 -20.23 1.60 5.19
C GLU A 93 -19.39 1.88 3.96
N TRP A 94 -18.12 2.12 4.16
CA TRP A 94 -17.10 2.18 3.11
C TRP A 94 -16.43 0.83 2.95
N LEU A 95 -16.32 0.37 1.71
CA LEU A 95 -15.59 -0.82 1.33
C LEU A 95 -14.31 -0.42 0.61
N VAL A 96 -13.29 -1.25 0.67
CA VAL A 96 -12.02 -1.00 0.01
C VAL A 96 -11.73 -2.12 -1.00
N VAL A 97 -11.31 -1.73 -2.20
CA VAL A 97 -10.80 -2.65 -3.22
C VAL A 97 -9.28 -2.45 -3.28
N LEU A 98 -8.56 -3.54 -3.12
CA LEU A 98 -7.12 -3.66 -3.27
C LEU A 98 -6.81 -4.84 -4.18
N THR A 99 -5.62 -4.86 -4.78
CA THR A 99 -5.17 -6.09 -5.44
C THR A 99 -4.72 -7.13 -4.41
N ALA A 100 -4.76 -8.41 -4.77
CA ALA A 100 -4.25 -9.46 -3.89
C ALA A 100 -2.76 -9.28 -3.57
N ALA A 101 -1.98 -8.78 -4.52
CA ALA A 101 -0.57 -8.47 -4.32
C ALA A 101 -0.36 -7.38 -3.25
N ASP A 102 -1.15 -6.29 -3.31
CA ASP A 102 -1.09 -5.19 -2.34
C ASP A 102 -1.51 -5.66 -0.94
N VAL A 103 -2.53 -6.53 -0.84
CA VAL A 103 -2.94 -7.14 0.43
C VAL A 103 -1.83 -8.01 1.02
N CYS A 104 -1.16 -8.83 0.20
CA CYS A 104 -0.03 -9.64 0.64
C CYS A 104 1.15 -8.79 1.12
N GLU A 105 1.42 -7.66 0.45
CA GLU A 105 2.47 -6.72 0.87
C GLU A 105 2.13 -6.06 2.22
N LEU A 106 0.92 -5.57 2.38
CA LEU A 106 0.45 -5.04 3.66
C LEU A 106 0.53 -6.08 4.79
N ALA A 107 0.13 -7.32 4.49
CA ALA A 107 0.21 -8.40 5.46
C ALA A 107 1.66 -8.68 5.91
N ARG A 108 2.64 -8.59 4.99
CA ARG A 108 4.07 -8.72 5.33
C ARG A 108 4.56 -7.57 6.21
N GLN A 109 4.12 -6.34 5.93
CA GLN A 109 4.50 -5.16 6.72
C GLN A 109 3.88 -5.17 8.12
N LEU A 110 2.68 -5.71 8.29
CA LEU A 110 1.96 -5.79 9.55
C LEU A 110 2.28 -7.07 10.34
N ALA A 111 2.76 -8.12 9.68
CA ALA A 111 3.14 -9.34 10.37
C ALA A 111 4.37 -9.04 11.26
N PRO A 112 4.37 -9.49 12.53
CA PRO A 112 5.57 -9.44 13.35
C PRO A 112 6.68 -10.17 12.59
N ALA A 113 7.90 -9.63 12.64
CA ALA A 113 9.07 -10.28 12.06
C ALA A 113 9.07 -11.74 12.52
N ARG A 114 8.75 -12.64 11.60
CA ARG A 114 8.89 -14.05 11.89
C ARG A 114 10.38 -14.31 11.97
N GLU A 115 10.88 -14.65 13.14
CA GLU A 115 12.14 -15.37 13.23
C GLU A 115 11.96 -16.63 12.41
N ILE A 116 12.47 -16.62 11.19
CA ILE A 116 12.64 -17.84 10.42
C ILE A 116 13.78 -18.57 11.16
N LYS A 117 13.45 -19.39 12.14
CA LYS A 117 14.35 -20.40 12.63
C LYS A 117 14.53 -21.37 11.46
N ILE A 118 15.54 -21.10 10.64
CA ILE A 118 16.05 -22.12 9.74
C ILE A 118 16.75 -23.10 10.68
N ASP A 119 16.07 -24.18 11.03
CA ASP A 119 16.73 -25.37 11.56
C ASP A 119 17.59 -25.94 10.40
N TYR A 120 18.67 -25.22 10.08
CA TYR A 120 19.71 -25.75 9.22
C TYR A 120 20.43 -26.79 10.03
N MET A 121 20.07 -28.02 9.81
CA MET A 121 20.90 -29.18 10.21
C MET A 121 22.00 -29.30 9.15
N PRO A 122 23.25 -28.90 9.44
CA PRO A 122 24.34 -29.13 8.51
C PRO A 122 24.51 -30.64 8.38
N PRO A 123 24.81 -31.18 7.18
CA PRO A 123 25.16 -32.56 7.02
C PRO A 123 26.33 -32.87 7.97
N THR A 124 26.25 -33.98 8.68
CA THR A 124 27.11 -34.37 9.80
C THR A 124 28.59 -34.63 9.44
N ASP A 125 28.96 -34.43 8.19
CA ASP A 125 30.30 -34.71 7.62
C ASP A 125 31.05 -33.48 7.13
N VAL A 126 30.50 -32.27 7.26
CA VAL A 126 31.22 -31.04 6.98
C VAL A 126 31.87 -30.50 8.24
N LYS A 127 33.14 -30.83 8.45
CA LYS A 127 33.93 -30.21 9.52
C LYS A 127 34.04 -28.71 9.34
N GLY A 128 33.29 -28.01 10.16
CA GLY A 128 33.59 -26.67 10.68
C GLY A 128 33.47 -25.49 9.76
N PHE A 129 32.28 -24.89 9.68
CA PHE A 129 32.13 -23.45 9.74
C PHE A 129 30.74 -23.16 10.30
N TYR A 130 30.67 -22.62 11.49
CA TYR A 130 29.42 -22.17 12.10
C TYR A 130 29.35 -20.65 11.88
N VAL A 131 28.42 -20.17 11.06
CA VAL A 131 28.09 -18.75 11.00
C VAL A 131 27.01 -18.53 12.07
N THR A 132 27.36 -17.87 13.15
CA THR A 132 26.50 -17.68 14.31
C THR A 132 25.74 -16.36 14.28
N SER A 133 26.09 -15.43 13.36
CA SER A 133 25.36 -14.18 13.19
C SER A 133 25.55 -13.59 11.78
N PRO A 134 24.63 -12.68 11.34
CA PRO A 134 24.79 -11.95 10.07
C PRO A 134 26.05 -11.09 9.99
N HIS A 135 26.70 -10.77 11.11
CA HIS A 135 27.93 -10.00 11.17
C HIS A 135 29.19 -10.82 10.85
N ASP A 136 29.12 -12.14 10.84
CA ASP A 136 30.28 -13.01 10.60
C ASP A 136 30.58 -13.18 9.09
N LEU A 137 29.70 -12.71 8.22
CA LEU A 137 29.89 -12.80 6.76
C LEU A 137 30.95 -11.86 6.20
N ASP A 138 31.27 -10.76 6.89
CA ASP A 138 32.25 -9.78 6.43
C ASP A 138 33.71 -10.17 6.71
N GLN A 139 33.97 -11.28 7.38
CA GLN A 139 35.31 -11.73 7.75
C GLN A 139 35.83 -12.94 6.95
N LEU A 140 35.06 -13.41 5.97
CA LEU A 140 35.51 -14.51 5.10
C LEU A 140 36.40 -13.97 3.98
N THR A 141 37.66 -13.61 4.31
CA THR A 141 38.71 -13.47 3.27
C THR A 141 39.17 -14.87 2.87
N PRO A 142 39.23 -15.20 1.58
CA PRO A 142 39.75 -16.48 1.16
C PRO A 142 41.27 -16.48 1.40
N THR A 143 41.73 -17.24 2.38
CA THR A 143 43.13 -17.61 2.52
C THR A 143 43.48 -18.58 1.38
N THR A 144 44.03 -18.06 0.32
CA THR A 144 44.73 -18.86 -0.70
C THR A 144 46.01 -19.44 -0.11
N THR A 145 45.92 -20.62 0.48
CA THR A 145 47.12 -21.46 0.71
C THR A 145 47.46 -22.15 -0.58
N ASN A 146 48.51 -21.67 -1.21
CA ASN A 146 49.14 -22.32 -2.35
C ASN A 146 49.90 -23.57 -1.87
N PRO A 147 49.55 -24.80 -2.32
CA PRO A 147 50.31 -26.01 -1.94
C PRO A 147 51.39 -26.30 -2.99
N ASN A 148 52.46 -25.53 -3.01
CA ASN A 148 53.69 -25.92 -3.69
C ASN A 148 54.90 -25.15 -3.12
N LYS A 149 55.45 -25.74 -2.10
CA LYS A 149 56.88 -25.75 -1.84
C LYS A 149 57.21 -26.89 -0.89
#